data_48643f0fe672a084e9c3250d3c1a0294
#
_entry.id   48643f0fe672a084e9c3250d3c1a0294
#
_cell.length_a   1.000
_cell.length_b   1.000
_cell.length_c   1.000
_cell.angle_alpha   90.00
_cell.angle_beta   90.00
_cell.angle_gamma   90.00
#
_symmetry.space_group_name_H-M   'P 1'
#
loop_
_entity.id
_entity.type
_entity.pdbx_description
1 polymer ?
#
loop_
_entity_poly.entity_id
_entity_poly.type
_entity_poly.pdbx_seq_one_letter_code
_entity_poly.pdbx_strand_id
1 'polypeptide(L)'
;MLDVCLLGTGGMMPLPYRWLTALMTRFNGSQLLIDCGEGTQIAIKEKGWSFKPIDVICFTHYHGDHISGLPGLLLTMGNADRREPLTLIGPKGLERVVNSLRVIAPELPFEIKYIEITEPEQSFEMNGYRLNAFKVKHNVTCYGYTIEIDRAGKFDVQRAMEQEIPKEYWKVLQKGGNVEIDGRILTPDMVLGPPRRGIKLTYCTDTRPTESILKHAVNSDLFICEGMYGEKEKASKAVEYKHMTFYEAAKLARDAEVKEMWLTHYSPSLTRPEEFMDDVRKIFPNAIAGKDRMTVELDFPE
;
A
#
# COMPACT_ATOMS: atom_id res chain seq x y z
N MET A 1 -2.23 -11.63 8.92
CA MET A 1 -0.84 -11.47 8.43
C MET A 1 -0.91 -10.78 7.08
N LEU A 2 -0.23 -9.65 6.92
CA LEU A 2 -0.10 -8.88 5.68
C LEU A 2 1.37 -8.94 5.25
N ASP A 3 1.65 -9.58 4.11
CA ASP A 3 2.99 -9.52 3.52
C ASP A 3 3.17 -8.21 2.76
N VAL A 4 4.29 -7.56 2.96
CA VAL A 4 4.67 -6.29 2.32
C VAL A 4 6.02 -6.45 1.64
N CYS A 5 6.15 -5.97 0.40
CA CYS A 5 7.40 -6.00 -0.36
C CYS A 5 7.62 -4.69 -1.11
N LEU A 6 8.72 -3.99 -0.84
CA LEU A 6 9.23 -2.94 -1.72
C LEU A 6 9.84 -3.59 -2.96
N LEU A 7 9.17 -3.52 -4.10
CA LEU A 7 9.69 -4.09 -5.36
C LEU A 7 10.77 -3.21 -5.98
N GLY A 8 10.60 -1.91 -5.91
CA GLY A 8 11.55 -0.92 -6.38
C GLY A 8 11.58 0.31 -5.48
N THR A 9 12.75 0.90 -5.30
CA THR A 9 13.01 2.02 -4.39
C THR A 9 13.59 3.26 -5.07
N GLY A 10 13.75 3.24 -6.40
CA GLY A 10 14.28 4.36 -7.17
C GLY A 10 13.20 5.32 -7.64
N GLY A 11 13.54 6.61 -7.68
CA GLY A 11 12.77 7.65 -8.35
C GLY A 11 13.45 8.12 -9.64
N MET A 12 12.70 8.74 -10.56
CA MET A 12 13.11 9.38 -11.80
C MET A 12 13.59 8.42 -12.90
N MET A 13 14.63 7.61 -12.70
CA MET A 13 15.15 6.70 -13.70
C MET A 13 15.64 5.38 -13.08
N PRO A 14 15.50 4.24 -13.76
CA PRO A 14 15.96 2.97 -13.25
C PRO A 14 17.51 2.93 -13.26
N LEU A 15 18.06 2.25 -12.26
CA LEU A 15 19.48 1.94 -12.18
C LEU A 15 19.68 0.42 -12.28
N PRO A 16 20.86 -0.07 -12.70
CA PRO A 16 21.10 -1.51 -12.88
C PRO A 16 20.84 -2.37 -11.62
N TYR A 17 20.80 -1.76 -10.45
CA TYR A 17 20.62 -2.42 -9.15
C TYR A 17 19.49 -1.80 -8.30
N ARG A 18 18.68 -0.91 -8.92
CA ARG A 18 17.56 -0.24 -8.24
C ARG A 18 16.45 0.02 -9.26
N TRP A 19 15.36 -0.73 -9.13
CA TRP A 19 14.17 -0.57 -9.94
C TRP A 19 13.35 0.65 -9.50
N LEU A 20 12.50 1.12 -10.39
CA LEU A 20 11.62 2.25 -10.12
C LEU A 20 10.50 1.87 -9.14
N THR A 21 9.87 2.90 -8.61
CA THR A 21 8.90 2.84 -7.52
C THR A 21 7.80 1.82 -7.73
N ALA A 22 7.72 0.85 -6.82
CA ALA A 22 6.62 -0.11 -6.73
C ALA A 22 6.57 -0.76 -5.34
N LEU A 23 5.39 -0.85 -4.76
CA LEU A 23 5.10 -1.57 -3.52
C LEU A 23 4.08 -2.66 -3.78
N MET A 24 4.30 -3.86 -3.29
CA MET A 24 3.35 -4.95 -3.39
C MET A 24 2.99 -5.53 -2.04
N THR A 25 1.71 -5.79 -1.83
CA THR A 25 1.21 -6.46 -0.62
C THR A 25 0.43 -7.72 -0.97
N ARG A 26 0.39 -8.68 -0.03
CA ARG A 26 -0.41 -9.90 -0.14
C ARG A 26 -1.24 -10.11 1.11
N PHE A 27 -2.53 -10.33 0.92
CA PHE A 27 -3.47 -10.62 1.98
C PHE A 27 -4.59 -11.54 1.48
N ASN A 28 -4.91 -12.60 2.23
CA ASN A 28 -5.98 -13.54 1.90
C ASN A 28 -5.95 -14.08 0.46
N GLY A 29 -4.76 -14.32 -0.11
CA GLY A 29 -4.61 -14.82 -1.48
C GLY A 29 -4.71 -13.75 -2.58
N SER A 30 -5.06 -12.52 -2.23
CA SER A 30 -5.08 -11.34 -3.11
C SER A 30 -3.77 -10.57 -3.04
N GLN A 31 -3.40 -9.90 -4.13
CA GLN A 31 -2.25 -9.03 -4.21
C GLN A 31 -2.67 -7.63 -4.66
N LEU A 32 -2.19 -6.63 -3.93
CA LEU A 32 -2.30 -5.22 -4.28
C LEU A 32 -0.93 -4.69 -4.67
N LEU A 33 -0.83 -4.04 -5.83
CA LEU A 33 0.36 -3.30 -6.27
C LEU A 33 0.07 -1.80 -6.17
N ILE A 34 0.97 -1.03 -5.59
CA ILE A 34 0.93 0.44 -5.61
C ILE A 34 2.12 0.94 -6.42
N ASP A 35 1.83 1.63 -7.49
CA ASP A 35 2.71 2.03 -8.58
C ASP A 35 3.34 0.84 -9.34
N CYS A 36 3.74 1.10 -10.56
CA CYS A 36 4.31 0.13 -11.48
C CYS A 36 5.39 0.80 -12.34
N GLY A 37 6.50 1.17 -11.69
CA GLY A 37 7.66 1.74 -12.38
C GLY A 37 8.36 0.70 -13.25
N GLU A 38 9.29 1.17 -14.07
CA GLU A 38 10.09 0.28 -14.92
C GLU A 38 10.89 -0.71 -14.07
N GLY A 39 10.87 -1.99 -14.46
CA GLY A 39 11.51 -3.10 -13.73
C GLY A 39 10.60 -3.81 -12.72
N THR A 40 9.39 -3.32 -12.45
CA THR A 40 8.45 -3.93 -11.50
C THR A 40 8.22 -5.42 -11.76
N GLN A 41 7.98 -5.82 -13.01
CA GLN A 41 7.78 -7.24 -13.36
C GLN A 41 9.04 -8.08 -13.12
N ILE A 42 10.23 -7.51 -13.28
CA ILE A 42 11.50 -8.21 -13.00
C ILE A 42 11.62 -8.42 -11.49
N ALA A 43 11.37 -7.38 -10.69
CA ALA A 43 11.42 -7.45 -9.23
C ALA A 43 10.42 -8.47 -8.65
N ILE A 44 9.18 -8.55 -9.20
CA ILE A 44 8.19 -9.57 -8.83
C ILE A 44 8.73 -10.97 -9.11
N LYS A 45 9.30 -11.18 -10.30
CA LYS A 45 9.88 -12.47 -10.70
C LYS A 45 11.07 -12.87 -9.82
N GLU A 46 11.99 -11.95 -9.55
CA GLU A 46 13.14 -12.17 -8.67
C GLU A 46 12.74 -12.44 -7.22
N LYS A 47 11.65 -11.80 -6.74
CA LYS A 47 11.06 -12.09 -5.44
C LYS A 47 10.40 -13.47 -5.36
N GLY A 48 10.10 -14.08 -6.50
CA GLY A 48 9.39 -15.37 -6.59
C GLY A 48 7.88 -15.25 -6.32
N TRP A 49 7.32 -14.04 -6.45
CA TRP A 49 5.88 -13.84 -6.33
C TRP A 49 5.19 -14.05 -7.68
N SER A 50 3.92 -14.44 -7.65
CA SER A 50 3.13 -14.70 -8.85
C SER A 50 2.47 -13.42 -9.37
N PHE A 51 2.29 -13.33 -10.68
CA PHE A 51 1.56 -12.24 -11.34
C PHE A 51 0.05 -12.44 -11.34
N LYS A 52 -0.42 -13.68 -11.36
CA LYS A 52 -1.83 -14.02 -11.49
C LYS A 52 -2.70 -13.49 -10.35
N PRO A 53 -2.29 -13.52 -9.06
CA PRO A 53 -3.09 -13.02 -7.95
C PRO A 53 -3.13 -11.49 -7.80
N ILE A 54 -2.52 -10.71 -8.70
CA ILE A 54 -2.60 -9.23 -8.64
C ILE A 54 -4.02 -8.80 -9.02
N ASP A 55 -4.85 -8.48 -8.03
CA ASP A 55 -6.24 -8.14 -8.23
C ASP A 55 -6.48 -6.63 -8.36
N VAL A 56 -5.59 -5.85 -7.76
CA VAL A 56 -5.69 -4.38 -7.74
C VAL A 56 -4.32 -3.77 -8.02
N ILE A 57 -4.29 -2.75 -8.87
CA ILE A 57 -3.12 -1.86 -9.04
C ILE A 57 -3.57 -0.44 -8.76
N CYS A 58 -2.92 0.22 -7.81
CA CYS A 58 -3.15 1.62 -7.49
C CYS A 58 -2.02 2.48 -8.05
N PHE A 59 -2.34 3.68 -8.50
CA PHE A 59 -1.35 4.68 -8.90
C PHE A 59 -1.43 5.88 -7.99
N THR A 60 -0.27 6.29 -7.47
CA THR A 60 -0.15 7.55 -6.71
C THR A 60 -0.35 8.73 -7.65
N HIS A 61 0.28 8.70 -8.81
CA HIS A 61 0.17 9.66 -9.91
C HIS A 61 0.72 9.04 -11.22
N TYR A 62 0.84 9.84 -12.29
CA TYR A 62 1.19 9.33 -13.62
C TYR A 62 2.54 9.81 -14.15
N HIS A 63 3.53 10.11 -13.30
CA HIS A 63 4.90 10.26 -13.78
C HIS A 63 5.45 8.91 -14.26
N GLY A 64 6.41 8.96 -15.19
CA GLY A 64 6.92 7.77 -15.86
C GLY A 64 7.46 6.71 -14.89
N ASP A 65 8.18 7.14 -13.87
CA ASP A 65 8.78 6.26 -12.86
C ASP A 65 7.76 5.55 -11.94
N HIS A 66 6.47 5.87 -12.07
CA HIS A 66 5.37 5.22 -11.35
C HIS A 66 4.45 4.36 -12.23
N ILE A 67 4.53 4.49 -13.57
CA ILE A 67 3.56 3.80 -14.45
C ILE A 67 4.19 3.15 -15.68
N SER A 68 5.45 3.45 -16.03
CA SER A 68 6.08 2.97 -17.28
C SER A 68 6.20 1.44 -17.38
N GLY A 69 6.20 0.73 -16.25
CA GLY A 69 6.23 -0.75 -16.22
C GLY A 69 4.88 -1.42 -16.51
N LEU A 70 3.78 -0.65 -16.47
CA LEU A 70 2.42 -1.22 -16.58
C LEU A 70 2.16 -2.00 -17.88
N PRO A 71 2.50 -1.52 -19.08
CA PRO A 71 2.21 -2.25 -20.31
C PRO A 71 2.86 -3.65 -20.34
N GLY A 72 4.13 -3.74 -19.93
CA GLY A 72 4.83 -5.01 -19.82
C GLY A 72 4.25 -5.93 -18.77
N LEU A 73 3.84 -5.38 -17.63
CA LEU A 73 3.20 -6.15 -16.58
C LEU A 73 1.85 -6.75 -17.02
N LEU A 74 1.01 -5.97 -17.71
CA LEU A 74 -0.28 -6.44 -18.24
C LEU A 74 -0.10 -7.61 -19.22
N LEU A 75 0.87 -7.54 -20.11
CA LEU A 75 1.21 -8.65 -21.01
C LEU A 75 1.68 -9.88 -20.24
N THR A 76 2.55 -9.69 -19.24
CA THR A 76 3.04 -10.77 -18.38
C THR A 76 1.91 -11.45 -17.60
N MET A 77 0.95 -10.66 -17.08
CA MET A 77 -0.24 -11.19 -16.39
C MET A 77 -1.12 -12.01 -17.34
N GLY A 78 -1.30 -11.55 -18.58
CA GLY A 78 -2.01 -12.30 -19.62
C GLY A 78 -1.35 -13.62 -19.97
N ASN A 79 -0.02 -13.61 -20.09
CA ASN A 79 0.79 -14.82 -20.36
C ASN A 79 0.85 -15.78 -19.16
N ALA A 80 0.54 -15.31 -17.96
CA ALA A 80 0.40 -16.14 -16.74
C ALA A 80 -1.03 -16.71 -16.58
N ASP A 81 -1.83 -16.74 -17.65
CA ASP A 81 -3.21 -17.28 -17.69
C ASP A 81 -4.16 -16.57 -16.70
N ARG A 82 -3.96 -15.28 -16.45
CA ARG A 82 -4.97 -14.50 -15.75
C ARG A 82 -6.21 -14.33 -16.62
N ARG A 83 -7.39 -14.61 -16.06
CA ARG A 83 -8.71 -14.41 -16.68
C ARG A 83 -9.62 -13.52 -15.85
N GLU A 84 -9.35 -13.44 -14.56
CA GLU A 84 -10.11 -12.64 -13.59
C GLU A 84 -9.92 -11.14 -13.86
N PRO A 85 -10.96 -10.30 -13.68
CA PRO A 85 -10.85 -8.87 -13.85
C PRO A 85 -9.73 -8.25 -13.02
N LEU A 86 -9.06 -7.24 -13.56
CA LEU A 86 -8.06 -6.43 -12.87
C LEU A 86 -8.65 -5.06 -12.55
N THR A 87 -8.60 -4.64 -11.30
CA THR A 87 -9.04 -3.30 -10.89
C THR A 87 -7.84 -2.35 -10.86
N LEU A 88 -7.96 -1.22 -11.57
CA LEU A 88 -7.01 -0.11 -11.51
C LEU A 88 -7.64 1.06 -10.78
N ILE A 89 -6.92 1.62 -9.81
CA ILE A 89 -7.34 2.78 -9.01
C ILE A 89 -6.29 3.88 -9.18
N GLY A 90 -6.72 5.13 -9.41
CA GLY A 90 -5.77 6.23 -9.55
C GLY A 90 -6.43 7.59 -9.70
N PRO A 91 -5.64 8.66 -9.81
CA PRO A 91 -6.14 10.01 -10.03
C PRO A 91 -7.02 10.12 -11.29
N LYS A 92 -7.81 11.17 -11.37
CA LYS A 92 -8.62 11.50 -12.56
C LYS A 92 -7.81 11.42 -13.86
N GLY A 93 -8.36 10.79 -14.88
CA GLY A 93 -7.73 10.54 -16.18
C GLY A 93 -7.07 9.16 -16.28
N LEU A 94 -7.27 8.28 -15.30
CA LEU A 94 -6.71 6.93 -15.23
C LEU A 94 -6.96 6.12 -16.50
N GLU A 95 -8.23 6.00 -16.91
CA GLU A 95 -8.59 5.22 -18.10
C GLU A 95 -7.89 5.73 -19.36
N ARG A 96 -7.87 7.05 -19.56
CA ARG A 96 -7.20 7.66 -20.72
C ARG A 96 -5.70 7.36 -20.72
N VAL A 97 -5.02 7.51 -19.57
CA VAL A 97 -3.57 7.27 -19.46
C VAL A 97 -3.26 5.80 -19.72
N VAL A 98 -3.96 4.89 -19.06
CA VAL A 98 -3.74 3.45 -19.22
C VAL A 98 -4.00 3.00 -20.64
N ASN A 99 -5.11 3.44 -21.27
CA ASN A 99 -5.42 3.08 -22.65
C ASN A 99 -4.38 3.64 -23.66
N SER A 100 -3.79 4.81 -23.37
CA SER A 100 -2.71 5.37 -24.19
C SER A 100 -1.41 4.54 -24.07
N LEU A 101 -1.08 4.07 -22.87
CA LEU A 101 0.10 3.25 -22.63
C LEU A 101 -0.03 1.84 -23.21
N ARG A 102 -1.22 1.24 -23.12
CA ARG A 102 -1.45 -0.12 -23.56
C ARG A 102 -1.77 -0.30 -25.05
N VAL A 103 -1.56 0.69 -25.89
CA VAL A 103 -1.67 0.54 -27.36
C VAL A 103 -0.83 -0.60 -27.91
N ILE A 104 0.26 -0.96 -27.21
CA ILE A 104 1.11 -2.11 -27.53
C ILE A 104 0.58 -3.45 -26.99
N ALA A 105 -0.46 -3.42 -26.16
CA ALA A 105 -1.14 -4.57 -25.56
C ALA A 105 -2.67 -4.39 -25.69
N PRO A 106 -3.21 -4.27 -26.92
CA PRO A 106 -4.61 -3.90 -27.14
C PRO A 106 -5.57 -4.98 -26.65
N GLU A 107 -5.18 -6.23 -26.78
CA GLU A 107 -5.99 -7.39 -26.36
C GLU A 107 -5.37 -8.05 -25.15
N LEU A 108 -6.17 -8.14 -24.10
CA LEU A 108 -5.82 -8.85 -22.85
C LEU A 108 -6.87 -9.92 -22.59
N PRO A 109 -6.49 -11.08 -22.03
CA PRO A 109 -7.43 -12.16 -21.73
C PRO A 109 -8.30 -11.89 -20.49
N PHE A 110 -8.25 -10.71 -19.92
CA PHE A 110 -9.01 -10.25 -18.75
C PHE A 110 -9.51 -8.82 -18.94
N GLU A 111 -10.59 -8.50 -18.24
CA GLU A 111 -11.17 -7.16 -18.19
C GLU A 111 -10.34 -6.24 -17.27
N ILE A 112 -10.24 -4.97 -17.63
CA ILE A 112 -9.71 -3.91 -16.75
C ILE A 112 -10.87 -3.06 -16.28
N LYS A 113 -11.03 -2.95 -14.95
CA LYS A 113 -11.98 -2.06 -14.28
C LYS A 113 -11.25 -0.82 -13.79
N TYR A 114 -11.75 0.36 -14.13
CA TYR A 114 -11.15 1.64 -13.77
C TYR A 114 -11.94 2.30 -12.65
N ILE A 115 -11.26 2.75 -11.61
CA ILE A 115 -11.82 3.54 -10.50
C ILE A 115 -10.98 4.81 -10.36
N GLU A 116 -11.54 5.93 -10.76
CA GLU A 116 -10.88 7.23 -10.60
C GLU A 116 -11.16 7.81 -9.21
N ILE A 117 -10.10 8.29 -8.54
CA ILE A 117 -10.20 9.00 -7.27
C ILE A 117 -10.63 10.44 -7.57
N THR A 118 -11.79 10.83 -7.05
CA THR A 118 -12.39 12.16 -7.28
C THR A 118 -12.32 13.06 -6.07
N GLU A 119 -12.22 12.47 -4.87
CA GLU A 119 -12.22 13.20 -3.61
C GLU A 119 -10.81 13.35 -3.03
N PRO A 120 -10.56 14.33 -2.17
CA PRO A 120 -9.29 14.46 -1.45
C PRO A 120 -8.95 13.27 -0.55
N GLU A 121 -9.98 12.62 -0.02
CA GLU A 121 -9.91 11.36 0.74
C GLU A 121 -11.02 10.43 0.24
N GLN A 122 -10.66 9.22 -0.12
CA GLN A 122 -11.62 8.24 -0.63
C GLN A 122 -11.24 6.83 -0.17
N SER A 123 -12.24 6.08 0.32
CA SER A 123 -12.06 4.74 0.86
C SER A 123 -12.67 3.69 -0.07
N PHE A 124 -12.03 2.53 -0.13
CA PHE A 124 -12.45 1.38 -0.91
C PHE A 124 -12.40 0.13 -0.05
N GLU A 125 -13.50 -0.61 0.00
CA GLU A 125 -13.52 -1.94 0.60
C GLU A 125 -13.00 -2.96 -0.40
N MET A 126 -11.97 -3.68 -0.01
CA MET A 126 -11.27 -4.67 -0.82
C MET A 126 -11.40 -6.07 -0.19
N ASN A 127 -10.63 -7.02 -0.64
CA ASN A 127 -10.64 -8.43 -0.23
C ASN A 127 -10.29 -8.64 1.26
N GLY A 128 -11.07 -8.06 2.18
CA GLY A 128 -10.90 -8.17 3.62
C GLY A 128 -9.99 -7.09 4.23
N TYR A 129 -9.70 -6.02 3.49
CA TYR A 129 -9.02 -4.81 3.98
C TYR A 129 -9.68 -3.56 3.42
N ARG A 130 -9.49 -2.44 4.10
CA ARG A 130 -9.89 -1.12 3.62
C ARG A 130 -8.68 -0.40 3.06
N LEU A 131 -8.81 0.09 1.82
CA LEU A 131 -7.82 0.94 1.17
C LEU A 131 -8.30 2.39 1.22
N ASN A 132 -7.54 3.28 1.83
CA ASN A 132 -7.85 4.71 1.88
C ASN A 132 -6.84 5.47 1.03
N ALA A 133 -7.31 6.18 0.01
CA ALA A 133 -6.52 7.14 -0.75
C ALA A 133 -6.64 8.52 -0.10
N PHE A 134 -5.54 9.23 0.05
CA PHE A 134 -5.50 10.58 0.59
C PHE A 134 -4.57 11.49 -0.23
N LYS A 135 -5.05 12.71 -0.52
CA LYS A 135 -4.31 13.66 -1.35
C LYS A 135 -3.05 14.16 -0.66
N VAL A 136 -1.94 14.19 -1.41
CA VAL A 136 -0.65 14.70 -0.97
C VAL A 136 -0.19 15.87 -1.87
N LYS A 137 0.97 16.47 -1.56
CA LYS A 137 1.42 17.72 -2.19
C LYS A 137 2.58 17.48 -3.16
N HIS A 138 2.25 17.33 -4.44
CA HIS A 138 3.22 17.20 -5.54
C HIS A 138 2.94 18.17 -6.69
N ASN A 139 3.71 18.09 -7.78
CA ASN A 139 3.55 18.94 -8.98
C ASN A 139 2.30 18.60 -9.79
N VAL A 140 1.85 17.36 -9.70
CA VAL A 140 0.61 16.85 -10.28
C VAL A 140 -0.31 16.34 -9.19
N THR A 141 -1.57 15.99 -9.52
CA THR A 141 -2.46 15.32 -8.56
C THR A 141 -1.84 14.00 -8.12
N CYS A 142 -1.58 13.88 -6.83
CA CYS A 142 -0.91 12.73 -6.23
C CYS A 142 -1.63 12.30 -4.94
N TYR A 143 -1.68 10.98 -4.72
CA TYR A 143 -2.30 10.36 -3.54
C TYR A 143 -1.30 9.45 -2.81
N GLY A 144 -1.39 9.48 -1.48
CA GLY A 144 -0.88 8.39 -0.64
C GLY A 144 -1.97 7.37 -0.39
N TYR A 145 -1.60 6.21 0.15
CA TYR A 145 -2.52 5.11 0.45
C TYR A 145 -2.31 4.57 1.85
N THR A 146 -3.41 4.22 2.51
CA THR A 146 -3.38 3.47 3.77
C THR A 146 -4.13 2.16 3.57
N ILE A 147 -3.52 1.05 3.97
CA ILE A 147 -4.14 -0.27 4.00
C ILE A 147 -4.44 -0.58 5.45
N GLU A 148 -5.71 -0.80 5.77
CA GLU A 148 -6.19 -1.14 7.11
C GLU A 148 -6.89 -2.49 7.10
N ILE A 149 -6.46 -3.37 8.00
CA ILE A 149 -7.06 -4.69 8.21
C ILE A 149 -7.63 -4.70 9.61
N ASP A 150 -8.95 -4.70 9.70
CA ASP A 150 -9.64 -4.73 10.98
C ASP A 150 -9.50 -6.10 11.67
N ARG A 151 -9.46 -6.09 12.99
CA ARG A 151 -9.43 -7.30 13.82
C ARG A 151 -10.68 -7.35 14.67
N ALA A 152 -11.54 -8.34 14.43
CA ALA A 152 -12.70 -8.59 15.23
C ALA A 152 -12.36 -8.86 16.71
N GLY A 153 -13.28 -8.60 17.59
CA GLY A 153 -13.21 -8.97 19.01
C GLY A 153 -12.98 -10.48 19.19
N LYS A 154 -12.51 -10.87 20.35
CA LYS A 154 -12.44 -12.31 20.71
C LYS A 154 -13.86 -12.86 20.78
N PHE A 155 -14.06 -14.05 20.23
CA PHE A 155 -15.32 -14.78 20.38
C PHE A 155 -15.50 -15.21 21.84
N ASP A 156 -16.64 -14.85 22.40
CA ASP A 156 -17.02 -15.17 23.78
C ASP A 156 -17.95 -16.36 23.78
N VAL A 157 -17.40 -17.52 24.14
CA VAL A 157 -18.12 -18.81 24.17
C VAL A 157 -19.22 -18.76 25.25
N GLN A 158 -18.96 -18.10 26.40
CA GLN A 158 -19.93 -18.03 27.49
C GLN A 158 -21.14 -17.19 27.06
N ARG A 159 -20.91 -16.02 26.47
CA ARG A 159 -22.01 -15.19 25.94
C ARG A 159 -22.80 -15.92 24.84
N ALA A 160 -22.11 -16.69 23.96
CA ALA A 160 -22.79 -17.47 22.94
C ALA A 160 -23.70 -18.56 23.54
N MET A 161 -23.28 -19.19 24.63
CA MET A 161 -24.07 -20.17 25.36
C MET A 161 -25.25 -19.50 26.12
N GLU A 162 -25.02 -18.40 26.81
CA GLU A 162 -26.06 -17.62 27.52
C GLU A 162 -27.14 -17.09 26.56
N GLN A 163 -26.75 -16.79 25.31
CA GLN A 163 -27.67 -16.34 24.25
C GLN A 163 -28.31 -17.53 23.50
N GLU A 164 -28.04 -18.76 23.92
CA GLU A 164 -28.55 -20.00 23.31
C GLU A 164 -28.27 -20.09 21.80
N ILE A 165 -27.07 -19.57 21.37
CA ILE A 165 -26.69 -19.60 19.96
C ILE A 165 -26.11 -20.95 19.59
N PRO A 166 -26.69 -21.68 18.60
CA PRO A 166 -26.18 -22.98 18.17
C PRO A 166 -24.75 -22.90 17.63
N LYS A 167 -23.92 -23.88 17.97
CA LYS A 167 -22.48 -23.91 17.62
C LYS A 167 -22.19 -23.82 16.11
N GLU A 168 -23.10 -24.28 15.29
CA GLU A 168 -22.99 -24.25 13.82
C GLU A 168 -22.90 -22.82 13.28
N TYR A 169 -23.46 -21.81 13.97
CA TYR A 169 -23.44 -20.40 13.58
C TYR A 169 -22.27 -19.61 14.16
N TRP A 170 -21.53 -20.13 15.13
CA TRP A 170 -20.42 -19.44 15.78
C TRP A 170 -19.37 -18.94 14.82
N LYS A 171 -19.02 -19.77 13.81
CA LYS A 171 -18.03 -19.43 12.80
C LYS A 171 -18.49 -18.28 11.89
N VAL A 172 -19.78 -18.21 11.59
CA VAL A 172 -20.37 -17.13 10.78
C VAL A 172 -20.30 -15.82 11.54
N LEU A 173 -20.78 -15.85 12.80
CA LEU A 173 -20.77 -14.67 13.69
C LEU A 173 -19.34 -14.20 13.98
N GLN A 174 -18.40 -15.13 14.22
CA GLN A 174 -17.00 -14.81 14.45
C GLN A 174 -16.35 -14.10 13.24
N LYS A 175 -16.84 -14.38 12.03
CA LYS A 175 -16.37 -13.74 10.78
C LYS A 175 -17.11 -12.45 10.44
N GLY A 176 -17.99 -11.97 11.32
CA GLY A 176 -18.75 -10.73 11.12
C GLY A 176 -20.05 -10.90 10.33
N GLY A 177 -20.47 -12.12 10.00
CA GLY A 177 -21.74 -12.40 9.32
C GLY A 177 -22.92 -12.43 10.29
N ASN A 178 -24.10 -11.96 9.85
CA ASN A 178 -25.35 -12.13 10.56
C ASN A 178 -26.00 -13.48 10.20
N VAL A 179 -26.81 -14.02 11.09
CA VAL A 179 -27.58 -15.25 10.89
C VAL A 179 -29.01 -15.03 11.33
N GLU A 180 -29.98 -15.49 10.55
CA GLU A 180 -31.39 -15.48 10.92
C GLU A 180 -31.87 -16.89 11.23
N ILE A 181 -32.48 -17.08 12.42
CA ILE A 181 -33.02 -18.37 12.86
C ILE A 181 -34.40 -18.10 13.46
N ASP A 182 -35.44 -18.72 12.94
CA ASP A 182 -36.81 -18.65 13.44
C ASP A 182 -37.29 -17.19 13.70
N GLY A 183 -36.89 -16.27 12.80
CA GLY A 183 -37.24 -14.86 12.90
C GLY A 183 -36.36 -14.06 13.87
N ARG A 184 -35.37 -14.68 14.53
CA ARG A 184 -34.37 -14.02 15.37
C ARG A 184 -33.11 -13.75 14.57
N ILE A 185 -32.66 -12.49 14.51
CA ILE A 185 -31.39 -12.11 13.87
C ILE A 185 -30.29 -12.18 14.92
N LEU A 186 -29.30 -13.05 14.68
CA LEU A 186 -28.09 -13.13 15.47
C LEU A 186 -27.01 -12.27 14.82
N THR A 187 -26.37 -11.43 15.60
CA THR A 187 -25.34 -10.48 15.13
C THR A 187 -24.00 -10.73 15.83
N PRO A 188 -22.88 -10.36 15.21
CA PRO A 188 -21.53 -10.57 15.77
C PRO A 188 -21.32 -9.97 17.15
N ASP A 189 -21.91 -8.80 17.42
CA ASP A 189 -21.81 -8.09 18.71
C ASP A 189 -22.40 -8.88 19.89
N MET A 190 -23.31 -9.83 19.63
CA MET A 190 -23.86 -10.72 20.65
C MET A 190 -22.82 -11.66 21.25
N VAL A 191 -21.76 -12.00 20.46
CA VAL A 191 -20.76 -13.02 20.79
C VAL A 191 -19.30 -12.55 20.67
N LEU A 192 -19.07 -11.36 20.16
CA LEU A 192 -17.73 -10.78 20.08
C LEU A 192 -17.48 -9.79 21.22
N GLY A 193 -16.28 -9.83 21.76
CA GLY A 193 -15.75 -8.79 22.63
C GLY A 193 -15.48 -7.49 21.87
N PRO A 194 -14.89 -6.48 22.54
CA PRO A 194 -14.55 -5.22 21.88
C PRO A 194 -13.60 -5.44 20.68
N PRO A 195 -13.67 -4.58 19.64
CA PRO A 195 -12.72 -4.60 18.54
C PRO A 195 -11.28 -4.55 19.05
N ARG A 196 -10.40 -5.29 18.42
CA ARG A 196 -8.97 -5.31 18.73
C ARG A 196 -8.20 -4.49 17.69
N ARG A 197 -6.99 -4.06 18.06
CA ARG A 197 -6.12 -3.35 17.12
C ARG A 197 -5.86 -4.24 15.90
N GLY A 198 -6.14 -3.69 14.72
CA GLY A 198 -5.85 -4.29 13.43
C GLY A 198 -4.41 -4.07 12.97
N ILE A 199 -4.17 -4.22 11.67
CA ILE A 199 -2.92 -3.92 10.99
C ILE A 199 -3.11 -2.66 10.16
N LYS A 200 -2.13 -1.74 10.20
CA LYS A 200 -2.14 -0.51 9.41
C LYS A 200 -0.80 -0.31 8.71
N LEU A 201 -0.84 -0.21 7.38
CA LEU A 201 0.28 0.18 6.52
C LEU A 201 -0.06 1.50 5.84
N THR A 202 0.83 2.50 5.93
CA THR A 202 0.69 3.76 5.19
C THR A 202 1.84 3.92 4.21
N TYR A 203 1.52 4.29 2.97
CA TYR A 203 2.47 4.51 1.88
C TYR A 203 2.26 5.89 1.25
N CYS A 204 3.32 6.66 1.13
CA CYS A 204 3.31 7.89 0.35
C CYS A 204 4.65 8.14 -0.32
N THR A 205 4.60 8.65 -1.53
CA THR A 205 5.74 9.04 -2.34
C THR A 205 5.43 10.35 -3.05
N ASP A 206 6.44 11.03 -3.58
CA ASP A 206 6.32 12.27 -4.38
C ASP A 206 5.48 13.35 -3.68
N THR A 207 5.98 13.81 -2.54
CA THR A 207 5.23 14.78 -1.75
C THR A 207 6.10 15.61 -0.82
N ARG A 208 5.63 16.81 -0.52
CA ARG A 208 6.08 17.55 0.67
C ARG A 208 5.38 17.02 1.92
N PRO A 209 5.94 17.21 3.13
CA PRO A 209 5.22 16.96 4.38
C PRO A 209 3.88 17.70 4.40
N THR A 210 2.80 17.00 4.77
CA THR A 210 1.46 17.56 4.90
C THR A 210 0.76 17.02 6.15
N GLU A 211 -0.24 17.75 6.64
CA GLU A 211 -1.11 17.27 7.73
C GLU A 211 -1.89 16.01 7.33
N SER A 212 -2.22 15.87 6.04
CA SER A 212 -2.91 14.69 5.52
C SER A 212 -2.05 13.43 5.71
N ILE A 213 -0.73 13.51 5.44
CA ILE A 213 0.18 12.39 5.68
C ILE A 213 0.22 12.06 7.18
N LEU A 214 0.38 13.08 8.03
CA LEU A 214 0.41 12.89 9.48
C LEU A 214 -0.86 12.20 9.97
N LYS A 215 -2.04 12.70 9.58
CA LYS A 215 -3.36 12.13 9.91
C LYS A 215 -3.47 10.65 9.55
N HIS A 216 -3.07 10.31 8.31
CA HIS A 216 -3.19 8.95 7.81
C HIS A 216 -2.11 8.01 8.31
N ALA A 217 -0.92 8.51 8.66
CA ALA A 217 0.17 7.70 9.20
C ALA A 217 0.04 7.38 10.70
N VAL A 218 -0.78 8.13 11.45
CA VAL A 218 -0.95 7.92 12.91
C VAL A 218 -1.09 6.44 13.25
N ASN A 219 -0.20 5.96 14.15
CA ASN A 219 -0.19 4.60 14.68
C ASN A 219 -0.04 3.49 13.60
N SER A 220 0.53 3.78 12.44
CA SER A 220 0.82 2.73 11.44
C SER A 220 1.82 1.72 11.99
N ASP A 221 1.60 0.44 11.69
CA ASP A 221 2.58 -0.62 12.00
C ASP A 221 3.81 -0.47 11.11
N LEU A 222 3.59 -0.04 9.85
CA LEU A 222 4.64 0.32 8.91
C LEU A 222 4.26 1.59 8.15
N PHE A 223 5.15 2.57 8.13
CA PHE A 223 5.06 3.76 7.31
C PHE A 223 6.14 3.74 6.23
N ILE A 224 5.75 3.60 4.97
CA ILE A 224 6.66 3.66 3.83
C ILE A 224 6.53 5.04 3.22
N CYS A 225 7.62 5.79 3.26
CA CYS A 225 7.63 7.20 2.86
C CYS A 225 8.79 7.48 1.92
N GLU A 226 8.57 8.41 0.97
CA GLU A 226 9.68 8.87 0.17
C GLU A 226 10.81 9.46 1.00
N GLY A 227 12.00 9.33 0.47
CA GLY A 227 13.19 10.03 0.90
C GLY A 227 14.05 10.30 -0.33
N MET A 228 13.70 11.32 -1.12
CA MET A 228 14.43 11.64 -2.34
C MET A 228 15.88 12.03 -2.04
N TYR A 229 16.11 12.72 -0.92
CA TYR A 229 17.42 13.27 -0.57
C TYR A 229 17.85 12.91 0.86
N GLY A 230 19.04 12.33 0.98
CA GLY A 230 19.70 12.04 2.26
C GLY A 230 20.46 13.25 2.81
N GLU A 231 20.96 14.13 1.93
CA GLU A 231 21.78 15.28 2.30
C GLU A 231 20.91 16.44 2.82
N LYS A 232 21.28 17.01 3.98
CA LYS A 232 20.58 18.17 4.60
C LYS A 232 20.61 19.42 3.71
N GLU A 233 21.69 19.59 2.96
CA GLU A 233 21.93 20.71 2.05
C GLU A 233 20.96 20.72 0.87
N LYS A 234 20.37 19.57 0.56
CA LYS A 234 19.36 19.43 -0.52
C LYS A 234 17.93 19.77 -0.07
N ALA A 235 17.73 20.28 1.14
CA ALA A 235 16.39 20.67 1.64
C ALA A 235 15.69 21.70 0.73
N SER A 236 16.41 22.70 0.22
CA SER A 236 15.86 23.68 -0.73
C SER A 236 15.42 23.02 -2.04
N LYS A 237 16.20 22.06 -2.53
CA LYS A 237 15.88 21.28 -3.73
C LYS A 237 14.66 20.40 -3.50
N ALA A 238 14.52 19.78 -2.33
CA ALA A 238 13.33 19.03 -1.96
C ALA A 238 12.06 19.90 -1.99
N VAL A 239 12.15 21.15 -1.51
CA VAL A 239 11.03 22.11 -1.58
C VAL A 239 10.70 22.47 -3.03
N GLU A 240 11.70 22.78 -3.84
CA GLU A 240 11.55 23.18 -5.24
C GLU A 240 10.85 22.10 -6.08
N TYR A 241 11.29 20.85 -5.96
CA TYR A 241 10.76 19.70 -6.72
C TYR A 241 9.60 18.98 -6.04
N LYS A 242 9.17 19.47 -4.85
CA LYS A 242 8.08 18.90 -4.04
C LYS A 242 8.30 17.44 -3.64
N HIS A 243 9.51 17.17 -3.15
CA HIS A 243 9.92 15.93 -2.51
C HIS A 243 10.32 16.16 -1.05
N MET A 244 10.71 15.10 -0.35
CA MET A 244 11.19 15.15 1.03
C MET A 244 12.66 14.76 1.17
N THR A 245 13.26 15.28 2.20
CA THR A 245 14.51 14.74 2.76
C THR A 245 14.21 13.61 3.73
N PHE A 246 15.18 12.74 4.00
CA PHE A 246 15.10 11.68 5.03
C PHE A 246 14.69 12.23 6.40
N TYR A 247 15.16 13.42 6.73
CA TYR A 247 14.90 14.07 8.04
C TYR A 247 13.46 14.54 8.16
N GLU A 248 12.85 15.00 7.09
CA GLU A 248 11.43 15.39 7.05
C GLU A 248 10.53 14.15 7.16
N ALA A 249 10.85 13.08 6.46
CA ALA A 249 10.15 11.79 6.59
C ALA A 249 10.24 11.23 8.02
N ALA A 250 11.44 11.28 8.64
CA ALA A 250 11.64 10.83 10.01
C ALA A 250 10.85 11.65 11.05
N LYS A 251 10.70 12.96 10.83
CA LYS A 251 9.83 13.80 11.69
C LYS A 251 8.37 13.39 11.57
N LEU A 252 7.87 13.16 10.34
CA LEU A 252 6.51 12.66 10.13
C LEU A 252 6.29 11.33 10.84
N ALA A 253 7.24 10.39 10.72
CA ALA A 253 7.16 9.09 11.37
C ALA A 253 7.10 9.20 12.90
N ARG A 254 7.94 10.06 13.51
CA ARG A 254 7.93 10.35 14.93
C ARG A 254 6.61 10.97 15.38
N ASP A 255 6.15 12.01 14.67
CA ASP A 255 4.98 12.79 15.05
C ASP A 255 3.67 11.99 14.85
N ALA A 256 3.68 11.01 13.94
CA ALA A 256 2.59 10.06 13.71
C ALA A 256 2.68 8.82 14.62
N GLU A 257 3.68 8.69 15.47
CA GLU A 257 3.87 7.55 16.39
C GLU A 257 3.83 6.19 15.67
N VAL A 258 4.41 6.11 14.46
CA VAL A 258 4.46 4.85 13.71
C VAL A 258 5.42 3.87 14.38
N LYS A 259 5.22 2.56 14.19
CA LYS A 259 6.13 1.56 14.78
C LYS A 259 7.46 1.46 14.05
N GLU A 260 7.41 1.46 12.72
CA GLU A 260 8.58 1.36 11.84
C GLU A 260 8.38 2.23 10.61
N MET A 261 9.46 2.80 10.09
CA MET A 261 9.46 3.58 8.85
C MET A 261 10.48 3.02 7.86
N TRP A 262 10.06 2.82 6.62
CA TRP A 262 10.93 2.54 5.48
C TRP A 262 11.01 3.74 4.55
N LEU A 263 12.23 4.15 4.24
CA LEU A 263 12.47 5.16 3.21
C LEU A 263 12.51 4.51 1.83
N THR A 264 12.00 5.19 0.83
CA THR A 264 11.94 4.75 -0.57
C THR A 264 12.06 5.94 -1.52
N HIS A 265 11.93 5.74 -2.82
CA HIS A 265 11.91 6.76 -3.86
C HIS A 265 13.18 7.64 -3.88
N TYR A 266 14.34 6.98 -3.90
CA TYR A 266 15.63 7.68 -3.86
C TYR A 266 16.00 8.33 -5.18
N SER A 267 16.58 9.54 -5.10
CA SER A 267 17.22 10.18 -6.26
C SER A 267 18.26 9.25 -6.89
N PRO A 268 18.40 9.22 -8.22
CA PRO A 268 19.46 8.48 -8.89
C PRO A 268 20.87 8.84 -8.41
N SER A 269 21.07 10.09 -7.95
CA SER A 269 22.35 10.55 -7.41
C SER A 269 22.64 10.02 -5.99
N LEU A 270 21.61 9.49 -5.30
CA LEU A 270 21.74 8.94 -3.96
C LEU A 270 22.01 7.43 -4.03
N THR A 271 23.28 7.07 -4.20
CA THR A 271 23.70 5.68 -4.40
C THR A 271 23.72 4.86 -3.11
N ARG A 272 23.98 5.51 -1.96
CA ARG A 272 24.14 4.87 -0.64
C ARG A 272 23.26 5.53 0.41
N PRO A 273 21.97 5.25 0.44
CA PRO A 273 21.04 5.83 1.40
C PRO A 273 21.41 5.51 2.87
N GLU A 274 22.10 4.39 3.10
CA GLU A 274 22.51 3.95 4.44
C GLU A 274 23.47 4.92 5.13
N GLU A 275 24.25 5.70 4.39
CA GLU A 275 25.23 6.65 4.94
C GLU A 275 24.58 7.77 5.78
N PHE A 276 23.28 8.01 5.58
CA PHE A 276 22.54 9.06 6.30
C PHE A 276 21.72 8.54 7.48
N MET A 277 21.61 7.21 7.64
CA MET A 277 20.66 6.61 8.58
C MET A 277 21.01 6.84 10.04
N ASP A 278 22.27 7.01 10.39
CA ASP A 278 22.66 7.28 11.79
C ASP A 278 22.08 8.61 12.30
N ASP A 279 22.05 9.64 11.45
CA ASP A 279 21.43 10.92 11.80
C ASP A 279 19.90 10.85 11.76
N VAL A 280 19.34 10.10 10.82
CA VAL A 280 17.89 9.89 10.70
C VAL A 280 17.33 9.18 11.92
N ARG A 281 18.03 8.14 12.42
CA ARG A 281 17.66 7.38 13.62
C ARG A 281 17.72 8.18 14.91
N LYS A 282 18.46 9.28 14.96
CA LYS A 282 18.39 10.24 16.08
C LYS A 282 17.01 10.92 16.17
N ILE A 283 16.29 11.04 15.05
CA ILE A 283 14.96 11.63 14.99
C ILE A 283 13.88 10.55 15.19
N PHE A 284 14.03 9.41 14.50
CA PHE A 284 13.14 8.27 14.57
C PHE A 284 13.96 6.97 14.57
N PRO A 285 14.13 6.30 15.73
CA PRO A 285 15.05 5.17 15.90
C PRO A 285 14.75 3.98 14.98
N ASN A 286 13.47 3.70 14.69
CA ASN A 286 13.02 2.57 13.86
C ASN A 286 12.95 2.94 12.37
N ALA A 287 13.82 3.82 11.90
CA ALA A 287 13.95 4.16 10.49
C ALA A 287 14.91 3.21 9.77
N ILE A 288 14.47 2.72 8.61
CA ILE A 288 15.23 1.81 7.75
C ILE A 288 15.33 2.41 6.35
N ALA A 289 16.51 2.37 5.75
CA ALA A 289 16.66 2.62 4.32
C ALA A 289 16.14 1.41 3.55
N GLY A 290 15.00 1.57 2.88
CA GLY A 290 14.37 0.51 2.09
C GLY A 290 15.26 0.07 0.94
N LYS A 291 15.17 -1.19 0.57
CA LYS A 291 15.91 -1.80 -0.54
C LYS A 291 14.95 -2.57 -1.43
N ASP A 292 15.29 -2.68 -2.70
CA ASP A 292 14.52 -3.48 -3.63
C ASP A 292 14.35 -4.91 -3.09
N ARG A 293 13.13 -5.42 -3.16
CA ARG A 293 12.69 -6.73 -2.68
C ARG A 293 12.75 -6.93 -1.15
N MET A 294 12.98 -5.85 -0.38
CA MET A 294 12.83 -5.88 1.07
C MET A 294 11.41 -6.24 1.46
N THR A 295 11.25 -7.15 2.42
CA THR A 295 9.94 -7.66 2.85
C THR A 295 9.79 -7.67 4.35
N VAL A 296 8.54 -7.57 4.79
CA VAL A 296 8.10 -7.82 6.16
C VAL A 296 6.72 -8.48 6.16
N GLU A 297 6.46 -9.26 7.16
CA GLU A 297 5.13 -9.78 7.50
C GLU A 297 4.60 -8.99 8.69
N LEU A 298 3.48 -8.28 8.48
CA LEU A 298 2.79 -7.57 9.55
C LEU A 298 1.72 -8.48 10.14
N ASP A 299 1.83 -8.75 11.42
CA ASP A 299 0.87 -9.54 12.18
C ASP A 299 0.00 -8.67 13.08
N PHE A 300 -1.15 -9.22 13.46
CA PHE A 300 -1.98 -8.61 14.46
C PHE A 300 -1.21 -8.51 15.79
N PRO A 301 -1.18 -7.33 16.42
CA PRO A 301 -0.57 -7.20 17.74
C PRO A 301 -1.28 -8.10 18.76
N GLU A 302 -0.52 -8.61 19.74
CA GLU A 302 -1.03 -9.48 20.80
C GLU A 302 -2.12 -8.83 21.66
#